data_ba14c633d85a69c5a8c5c73528931f30
#
_entry.id   ba14c633d85a69c5a8c5c73528931f30
#
_cell.length_a   1.000
_cell.length_b   1.000
_cell.length_c   1.000
_cell.angle_alpha   90.00
_cell.angle_beta   90.00
_cell.angle_gamma   90.00
#
_symmetry.space_group_name_H-M   'P 1'
#
loop_
_entity.id
_entity.type
_entity.pdbx_description
1 polymer ?
#
loop_
_entity_poly.entity_id
_entity_poly.type
_entity_poly.pdbx_seq_one_letter_code
_entity_poly.pdbx_strand_id
1 'polypeptide(L)'
;MISRRSFRPPPSGEKNRDVIVDMIFKYLPYGPMFYEEDTITDQPERQITAEIIREKALHALDEEVPHGIAVTIESMKQRKGQKIMDIEATIICERDSHKGIIIGKSGSMLKKIGTNARYEIEKMLDEKVNLRLWVKVKKDWRDSDILMKNFGYRKEDI
;
A
#
# COMPACT_ATOMS: atom_id res chain seq x y z
N MET A 1 1.44 -17.65 -41.26
CA MET A 1 2.49 -16.61 -41.34
C MET A 1 1.92 -15.32 -40.76
N ILE A 2 2.08 -15.10 -39.47
CA ILE A 2 1.48 -13.94 -38.74
C ILE A 2 2.51 -12.82 -38.79
N SER A 3 2.19 -11.78 -39.57
CA SER A 3 3.01 -10.57 -39.70
C SER A 3 3.12 -9.88 -38.34
N ARG A 4 4.31 -9.85 -37.76
CA ARG A 4 4.65 -9.03 -36.58
C ARG A 4 4.66 -7.57 -37.00
N ARG A 5 3.52 -6.87 -36.85
CA ARG A 5 3.52 -5.41 -36.86
C ARG A 5 4.22 -4.94 -35.61
N SER A 6 5.36 -4.26 -35.75
CA SER A 6 6.07 -3.64 -34.69
C SER A 6 5.20 -2.52 -34.09
N PHE A 7 4.79 -2.70 -32.84
CA PHE A 7 4.09 -1.67 -32.07
C PHE A 7 5.11 -0.61 -31.64
N ARG A 8 4.99 0.59 -32.18
CA ARG A 8 5.66 1.78 -31.65
C ARG A 8 4.64 2.51 -30.76
N PRO A 9 4.90 2.68 -29.47
CA PRO A 9 4.04 3.53 -28.65
C PRO A 9 4.16 4.97 -29.14
N PRO A 10 3.05 5.67 -29.37
CA PRO A 10 3.09 7.07 -29.74
C PRO A 10 3.51 7.95 -28.56
N PRO A 11 4.17 9.10 -28.82
CA PRO A 11 4.58 10.01 -27.76
C PRO A 11 3.34 10.64 -27.10
N SER A 12 3.33 10.63 -25.77
CA SER A 12 2.53 11.36 -24.80
C SER A 12 1.17 11.94 -25.25
N GLY A 13 0.10 11.43 -24.67
CA GLY A 13 -1.23 12.07 -24.71
C GLY A 13 -2.34 11.12 -24.29
N GLU A 14 -3.27 11.58 -23.49
CA GLU A 14 -4.46 10.87 -23.00
C GLU A 14 -5.29 10.21 -24.10
N LYS A 15 -5.25 10.76 -25.33
CA LYS A 15 -5.97 10.25 -26.50
C LYS A 15 -5.58 8.83 -26.94
N ASN A 16 -4.43 8.32 -26.53
CA ASN A 16 -3.98 6.99 -26.94
C ASN A 16 -4.25 5.90 -25.89
N ARG A 17 -4.65 6.28 -24.68
CA ARG A 17 -4.98 5.34 -23.63
C ARG A 17 -6.20 4.50 -23.98
N ASP A 18 -7.24 5.14 -24.50
CA ASP A 18 -8.49 4.47 -24.89
C ASP A 18 -8.25 3.50 -26.04
N VAL A 19 -7.43 3.88 -27.03
CA VAL A 19 -7.03 2.99 -28.13
C VAL A 19 -6.25 1.77 -27.63
N ILE A 20 -5.38 1.93 -26.64
CA ILE A 20 -4.64 0.82 -26.06
C ILE A 20 -5.59 -0.10 -25.29
N VAL A 21 -6.51 0.45 -24.53
CA VAL A 21 -7.53 -0.30 -23.79
C VAL A 21 -8.41 -1.10 -24.76
N ASP A 22 -8.91 -0.49 -25.82
CA ASP A 22 -9.71 -1.15 -26.86
C ASP A 22 -8.92 -2.29 -27.55
N MET A 23 -7.63 -2.07 -27.81
CA MET A 23 -6.77 -3.10 -28.37
C MET A 23 -6.55 -4.27 -27.40
N ILE A 24 -6.35 -3.99 -26.12
CA ILE A 24 -6.24 -5.02 -25.07
C ILE A 24 -7.52 -5.86 -25.05
N PHE A 25 -8.69 -5.23 -24.93
CA PHE A 25 -9.97 -5.96 -24.93
C PHE A 25 -10.21 -6.76 -26.20
N LYS A 26 -9.77 -6.29 -27.35
CA LYS A 26 -9.90 -7.00 -28.63
C LYS A 26 -9.07 -8.29 -28.71
N TYR A 27 -7.94 -8.35 -27.99
CA TYR A 27 -7.02 -9.49 -28.02
C TYR A 27 -7.08 -10.37 -26.77
N LEU A 28 -7.82 -9.95 -25.74
CA LEU A 28 -8.08 -10.80 -24.56
C LEU A 28 -9.07 -11.91 -24.92
N PRO A 29 -8.76 -13.18 -24.59
CA PRO A 29 -9.72 -14.26 -24.74
C PRO A 29 -10.87 -14.08 -23.73
N TYR A 30 -12.09 -14.45 -24.11
CA TYR A 30 -13.19 -14.57 -23.18
C TYR A 30 -12.87 -15.68 -22.17
N GLY A 31 -12.89 -15.36 -20.91
CA GLY A 31 -12.66 -16.29 -19.80
C GLY A 31 -13.75 -16.17 -18.72
N PRO A 32 -13.79 -17.12 -17.79
CA PRO A 32 -14.67 -16.99 -16.63
C PRO A 32 -14.29 -15.75 -15.83
N MET A 33 -15.27 -15.10 -15.23
CA MET A 33 -15.03 -14.00 -14.27
C MET A 33 -14.28 -14.57 -13.08
N PHE A 34 -13.04 -14.09 -12.84
CA PHE A 34 -12.22 -14.51 -11.71
C PHE A 34 -12.55 -13.72 -10.44
N TYR A 35 -13.16 -12.55 -10.60
CA TYR A 35 -13.58 -11.65 -9.52
C TYR A 35 -15.03 -11.24 -9.74
N GLU A 36 -15.78 -11.05 -8.66
CA GLU A 36 -17.11 -10.49 -8.72
C GLU A 36 -17.04 -9.02 -9.18
N GLU A 37 -18.11 -8.51 -9.84
CA GLU A 37 -18.13 -7.13 -10.40
C GLU A 37 -17.85 -6.05 -9.35
N ASP A 38 -18.19 -6.33 -8.07
CA ASP A 38 -17.97 -5.41 -6.95
C ASP A 38 -16.59 -5.56 -6.30
N THR A 39 -15.76 -6.49 -6.78
CA THR A 39 -14.43 -6.71 -6.21
C THR A 39 -13.42 -5.76 -6.85
N ILE A 40 -12.97 -4.77 -6.09
CA ILE A 40 -11.97 -3.78 -6.53
C ILE A 40 -10.59 -4.43 -6.68
N THR A 41 -10.30 -5.43 -5.83
CA THR A 41 -9.03 -6.17 -5.79
C THR A 41 -9.20 -7.48 -5.02
N ASP A 42 -8.35 -8.47 -5.30
CA ASP A 42 -8.24 -9.72 -4.53
C ASP A 42 -7.47 -9.56 -3.21
N GLN A 43 -6.86 -8.39 -2.99
CA GLN A 43 -6.16 -8.09 -1.76
C GLN A 43 -7.15 -7.70 -0.66
N PRO A 44 -7.03 -8.28 0.53
CA PRO A 44 -7.83 -7.87 1.67
C PRO A 44 -7.63 -6.37 1.97
N GLU A 45 -8.69 -5.64 2.30
CA GLU A 45 -8.66 -4.21 2.70
C GLU A 45 -7.56 -3.91 3.73
N ARG A 46 -7.30 -4.86 4.60
CA ARG A 46 -6.25 -4.81 5.61
C ARG A 46 -4.85 -4.66 4.99
N GLN A 47 -4.58 -5.39 3.92
CA GLN A 47 -3.29 -5.35 3.23
C GLN A 47 -3.12 -4.05 2.45
N ILE A 48 -4.17 -3.60 1.78
CA ILE A 48 -4.16 -2.31 1.06
C ILE A 48 -3.95 -1.17 2.05
N THR A 49 -4.63 -1.21 3.21
CA THR A 49 -4.46 -0.23 4.29
C THR A 49 -3.01 -0.18 4.78
N ALA A 50 -2.37 -1.34 4.96
CA ALA A 50 -0.95 -1.41 5.36
C ALA A 50 -0.04 -0.78 4.29
N GLU A 51 -0.29 -1.07 3.01
CA GLU A 51 0.50 -0.50 1.90
C GLU A 51 0.30 1.01 1.76
N ILE A 52 -0.90 1.55 1.95
CA ILE A 52 -1.13 2.99 1.98
C ILE A 52 -0.30 3.65 3.09
N ILE A 53 -0.30 3.08 4.31
CA ILE A 53 0.49 3.61 5.42
C ILE A 53 1.99 3.55 5.09
N ARG A 54 2.46 2.44 4.51
CA ARG A 54 3.86 2.26 4.11
C ARG A 54 4.27 3.28 3.05
N GLU A 55 3.47 3.47 2.01
CA GLU A 55 3.69 4.48 0.97
C GLU A 55 3.82 5.89 1.56
N LYS A 56 2.88 6.29 2.44
CA LYS A 56 2.93 7.63 3.04
C LYS A 56 4.12 7.79 3.99
N ALA A 57 4.54 6.70 4.65
CA ALA A 57 5.76 6.71 5.45
C ALA A 57 7.00 6.88 4.56
N LEU A 58 7.13 6.12 3.49
CA LEU A 58 8.26 6.25 2.54
C LEU A 58 8.32 7.65 1.95
N HIS A 59 7.21 8.21 1.46
CA HIS A 59 7.15 9.57 0.92
C HIS A 59 7.50 10.66 1.95
N ALA A 60 7.21 10.43 3.23
CA ALA A 60 7.49 11.43 4.27
C ALA A 60 8.93 11.38 4.78
N LEU A 61 9.57 10.21 4.67
CA LEU A 61 10.92 9.95 5.17
C LEU A 61 12.01 10.23 4.13
N ASP A 62 11.59 10.42 2.86
CA ASP A 62 12.45 10.70 1.72
C ASP A 62 13.65 9.73 1.63
N GLU A 63 14.89 10.21 1.56
CA GLU A 63 16.06 9.35 1.41
C GLU A 63 16.60 8.78 2.74
N GLU A 64 16.07 9.19 3.90
CA GLU A 64 16.67 8.88 5.21
C GLU A 64 16.41 7.46 5.72
N VAL A 65 15.31 6.80 5.28
CA VAL A 65 14.98 5.40 5.67
C VAL A 65 14.36 4.64 4.47
N PRO A 66 15.05 4.51 3.35
CA PRO A 66 14.37 4.24 2.08
C PRO A 66 13.78 2.83 1.91
N HIS A 67 14.30 1.80 2.56
CA HIS A 67 13.90 0.42 2.20
C HIS A 67 13.72 -0.54 3.39
N GLY A 68 13.74 -0.05 4.61
CA GLY A 68 13.75 -0.87 5.82
C GLY A 68 12.51 -0.76 6.69
N ILE A 69 11.34 -0.44 6.12
CA ILE A 69 10.09 -0.39 6.88
C ILE A 69 9.06 -1.36 6.36
N ALA A 70 8.36 -2.00 7.28
CA ALA A 70 7.15 -2.78 7.05
C ALA A 70 6.00 -2.18 7.87
N VAL A 71 4.77 -2.48 7.48
CA VAL A 71 3.59 -2.08 8.23
C VAL A 71 2.72 -3.28 8.51
N THR A 72 2.30 -3.42 9.75
CA THR A 72 1.33 -4.44 10.17
C THR A 72 0.07 -3.77 10.70
N ILE A 73 -1.09 -4.31 10.32
CA ILE A 73 -2.37 -3.91 10.88
C ILE A 73 -2.68 -4.83 12.08
N GLU A 74 -2.61 -4.30 13.28
CA GLU A 74 -2.92 -5.06 14.49
C GLU A 74 -4.43 -5.26 14.66
N SER A 75 -5.19 -4.20 14.42
CA SER A 75 -6.64 -4.20 14.52
C SER A 75 -7.26 -3.32 13.45
N MET A 76 -8.37 -3.78 12.86
CA MET A 76 -9.21 -3.01 11.94
C MET A 76 -10.65 -3.41 12.23
N LYS A 77 -11.41 -2.51 12.85
CA LYS A 77 -12.76 -2.81 13.34
C LYS A 77 -13.67 -1.60 13.18
N GLN A 78 -14.84 -1.86 12.64
CA GLN A 78 -15.88 -0.84 12.59
C GLN A 78 -16.45 -0.57 13.99
N ARG A 79 -16.59 0.70 14.34
CA ARG A 79 -17.15 1.12 15.62
C ARG A 79 -18.65 0.89 15.64
N LYS A 80 -19.14 0.18 16.65
CA LYS A 80 -20.58 -0.14 16.77
C LYS A 80 -21.44 1.14 16.71
N GLY A 81 -22.42 1.14 15.79
CA GLY A 81 -23.38 2.25 15.65
C GLY A 81 -22.85 3.52 15.00
N GLN A 82 -21.65 3.52 14.47
CA GLN A 82 -21.01 4.66 13.77
C GLN A 82 -20.32 4.20 12.49
N LYS A 83 -20.35 5.03 11.45
CA LYS A 83 -19.52 4.85 10.25
C LYS A 83 -18.09 5.35 10.50
N ILE A 84 -17.41 4.68 11.43
CA ILE A 84 -16.02 4.98 11.79
C ILE A 84 -15.26 3.67 11.88
N MET A 85 -14.18 3.56 11.13
CA MET A 85 -13.25 2.44 11.18
C MET A 85 -12.12 2.77 12.17
N ASP A 86 -12.00 2.01 13.24
CA ASP A 86 -10.86 2.08 14.17
C ASP A 86 -9.75 1.18 13.64
N ILE A 87 -8.60 1.77 13.31
CA ILE A 87 -7.43 1.08 12.75
C ILE A 87 -6.24 1.29 13.68
N GLU A 88 -5.61 0.19 14.04
CA GLU A 88 -4.37 0.16 14.79
C GLU A 88 -3.29 -0.48 13.95
N ALA A 89 -2.19 0.25 13.69
CA ALA A 89 -1.10 -0.21 12.85
C ALA A 89 0.26 0.09 13.47
N THR A 90 1.23 -0.77 13.16
CA THR A 90 2.62 -0.63 13.60
C THR A 90 3.53 -0.50 12.40
N ILE A 91 4.33 0.57 12.37
CA ILE A 91 5.45 0.72 11.45
C ILE A 91 6.66 0.03 12.07
N ILE A 92 7.22 -0.92 11.36
CA ILE A 92 8.38 -1.71 11.78
C ILE A 92 9.61 -1.20 11.06
N CYS A 93 10.69 -0.95 11.80
CA CYS A 93 11.99 -0.56 11.27
C CYS A 93 13.10 -1.42 11.88
N GLU A 94 14.30 -1.39 11.28
CA GLU A 94 15.40 -2.26 11.71
C GLU A 94 16.24 -1.68 12.84
N ARG A 95 16.31 -0.34 12.97
CA ARG A 95 17.24 0.35 13.88
C ARG A 95 16.54 1.39 14.72
N ASP A 96 17.07 1.63 15.92
CA ASP A 96 16.55 2.68 16.81
C ASP A 96 16.72 4.09 16.22
N SER A 97 17.78 4.33 15.43
CA SER A 97 17.94 5.57 14.69
C SER A 97 16.79 5.81 13.71
N HIS A 98 16.37 4.78 12.97
CA HIS A 98 15.24 4.85 12.06
C HIS A 98 13.92 5.15 12.81
N LYS A 99 13.73 4.52 13.99
CA LYS A 99 12.59 4.81 14.85
C LYS A 99 12.52 6.28 15.25
N GLY A 100 13.66 6.87 15.61
CA GLY A 100 13.75 8.30 15.95
C GLY A 100 13.33 9.20 14.77
N ILE A 101 13.78 8.89 13.56
CA ILE A 101 13.45 9.61 12.33
C ILE A 101 11.95 9.49 12.00
N ILE A 102 11.40 8.26 12.06
CA ILE A 102 9.98 7.99 11.78
C ILE A 102 9.06 8.71 12.76
N ILE A 103 9.43 8.79 14.04
CA ILE A 103 8.67 9.53 15.04
C ILE A 103 8.81 11.04 14.81
N GLY A 104 10.04 11.49 14.56
CA GLY A 104 10.40 12.89 14.40
C GLY A 104 10.34 13.68 15.71
N LYS A 105 10.69 14.98 15.65
CA LYS A 105 10.68 15.85 16.81
C LYS A 105 9.25 15.95 17.39
N SER A 106 9.09 15.56 18.65
CA SER A 106 7.79 15.56 19.34
C SER A 106 6.67 14.81 18.59
N GLY A 107 7.01 13.79 17.81
CA GLY A 107 6.04 13.00 17.05
C GLY A 107 5.52 13.63 15.76
N SER A 108 6.14 14.74 15.32
CA SER A 108 5.65 15.51 14.16
C SER A 108 5.65 14.72 12.86
N MET A 109 6.68 13.91 12.62
CA MET A 109 6.78 13.08 11.41
C MET A 109 5.72 11.98 11.41
N LEU A 110 5.57 11.25 12.52
CA LEU A 110 4.56 10.21 12.66
C LEU A 110 3.13 10.76 12.51
N LYS A 111 2.89 11.98 13.03
CA LYS A 111 1.62 12.67 12.85
C LYS A 111 1.36 13.03 11.38
N LYS A 112 2.38 13.50 10.66
CA LYS A 112 2.29 13.80 9.21
C LYS A 112 1.95 12.55 8.42
N ILE A 113 2.67 11.44 8.67
CA ILE A 113 2.41 10.14 8.05
C ILE A 113 0.96 9.70 8.31
N GLY A 114 0.54 9.70 9.58
CA GLY A 114 -0.80 9.29 9.98
C GLY A 114 -1.91 10.15 9.37
N THR A 115 -1.71 11.46 9.25
CA THR A 115 -2.69 12.35 8.63
C THR A 115 -2.87 12.04 7.14
N ASN A 116 -1.76 11.87 6.41
CA ASN A 116 -1.80 11.58 4.97
C ASN A 116 -2.37 10.18 4.70
N ALA A 117 -1.94 9.19 5.48
CA ALA A 117 -2.46 7.83 5.36
C ALA A 117 -3.98 7.78 5.66
N ARG A 118 -4.43 8.42 6.74
CA ARG A 118 -5.84 8.48 7.10
C ARG A 118 -6.70 9.03 5.97
N TYR A 119 -6.25 10.12 5.33
CA TYR A 119 -6.99 10.74 4.22
C TYR A 119 -7.22 9.76 3.06
N GLU A 120 -6.18 9.02 2.66
CA GLU A 120 -6.29 8.04 1.58
C GLU A 120 -7.14 6.82 1.97
N ILE A 121 -6.99 6.35 3.22
CA ILE A 121 -7.78 5.23 3.73
C ILE A 121 -9.27 5.61 3.83
N GLU A 122 -9.60 6.82 4.31
CA GLU A 122 -10.97 7.34 4.34
C GLU A 122 -11.59 7.36 2.95
N LYS A 123 -10.80 7.75 1.94
CA LYS A 123 -11.24 7.78 0.54
C LYS A 123 -11.47 6.38 -0.03
N MET A 124 -10.60 5.43 0.33
CA MET A 124 -10.71 4.04 -0.12
C MET A 124 -11.92 3.33 0.49
N LEU A 125 -12.14 3.52 1.80
CA LEU A 125 -13.22 2.83 2.54
C LEU A 125 -14.58 3.55 2.44
N ASP A 126 -14.63 4.78 1.94
CA ASP A 126 -15.79 5.68 1.98
C ASP A 126 -16.38 5.84 3.40
N GLU A 127 -15.50 5.80 4.42
CA GLU A 127 -15.83 5.88 5.85
C GLU A 127 -14.83 6.75 6.59
N LYS A 128 -15.23 7.28 7.75
CA LYS A 128 -14.32 7.96 8.66
C LYS A 128 -13.36 6.98 9.31
N VAL A 129 -12.10 7.40 9.48
CA VAL A 129 -11.04 6.55 10.04
C VAL A 129 -10.42 7.18 11.27
N ASN A 130 -10.35 6.41 12.36
CA ASN A 130 -9.54 6.71 13.52
C ASN A 130 -8.28 5.86 13.46
N LEU A 131 -7.20 6.42 12.92
CA LEU A 131 -5.92 5.74 12.72
C LEU A 131 -4.99 6.00 13.90
N ARG A 132 -4.51 4.92 14.53
CA ARG A 132 -3.46 4.93 15.55
C ARG A 132 -2.22 4.25 15.00
N LEU A 133 -1.07 4.93 15.09
CA LEU A 133 0.21 4.44 14.60
C LEU A 133 1.21 4.28 15.74
N TRP A 134 1.91 3.16 15.73
CA TRP A 134 3.08 2.89 16.58
C TRP A 134 4.31 2.63 15.73
N VAL A 135 5.48 2.75 16.34
CA VAL A 135 6.75 2.42 15.71
C VAL A 135 7.49 1.42 16.58
N LYS A 136 7.84 0.28 16.01
CA LYS A 136 8.63 -0.79 16.66
C LYS A 136 9.93 -1.04 15.92
N VAL A 137 11.00 -1.31 16.66
CA VAL A 137 12.26 -1.81 16.11
C VAL A 137 12.24 -3.32 16.11
N LYS A 138 12.54 -3.91 14.97
CA LYS A 138 12.73 -5.34 14.79
C LYS A 138 14.00 -5.54 13.98
N LYS A 139 15.09 -5.88 14.65
CA LYS A 139 16.39 -6.08 14.02
C LYS A 139 16.31 -7.24 13.02
N ASP A 140 16.99 -7.08 11.90
CA ASP A 140 17.19 -8.11 10.87
C ASP A 140 15.89 -8.78 10.38
N TRP A 141 14.76 -8.03 10.41
CA TRP A 141 13.46 -8.58 10.00
C TRP A 141 13.42 -9.00 8.53
N ARG A 142 14.21 -8.33 7.67
CA ARG A 142 14.31 -8.66 6.24
C ARG A 142 15.11 -9.94 5.97
N ASP A 143 15.98 -10.33 6.89
CA ASP A 143 16.78 -11.55 6.79
C ASP A 143 16.04 -12.79 7.32
N SER A 144 14.87 -12.58 7.95
CA SER A 144 14.03 -13.62 8.51
C SER A 144 12.84 -13.92 7.62
N ASP A 145 12.86 -15.07 6.93
CA ASP A 145 11.73 -15.50 6.08
C ASP A 145 10.40 -15.58 6.85
N ILE A 146 10.46 -15.92 8.14
CA ILE A 146 9.29 -15.99 9.01
C ILE A 146 8.71 -14.59 9.27
N LEU A 147 9.57 -13.60 9.57
CA LEU A 147 9.13 -12.24 9.85
C LEU A 147 8.63 -11.57 8.58
N MET A 148 9.31 -11.76 7.45
CA MET A 148 8.88 -11.24 6.15
C MET A 148 7.48 -11.77 5.81
N LYS A 149 7.28 -13.08 5.91
CA LYS A 149 5.97 -13.70 5.66
C LYS A 149 4.89 -13.19 6.62
N ASN A 150 5.23 -13.00 7.89
CA ASN A 150 4.30 -12.46 8.91
C ASN A 150 3.91 -11.00 8.64
N PHE A 151 4.78 -10.24 7.96
CA PHE A 151 4.52 -8.85 7.56
C PHE A 151 3.88 -8.74 6.17
N GLY A 152 3.61 -9.88 5.51
CA GLY A 152 2.95 -9.93 4.21
C GLY A 152 3.88 -9.73 3.01
N TYR A 153 5.21 -9.81 3.21
CA TYR A 153 6.20 -9.68 2.15
C TYR A 153 6.72 -11.06 1.70
N ARG A 154 7.05 -11.15 0.41
CA ARG A 154 7.81 -12.26 -0.16
C ARG A 154 9.22 -11.77 -0.48
N LYS A 155 10.20 -12.69 -0.50
CA LYS A 155 11.59 -12.36 -0.88
C LYS A 155 11.73 -11.74 -2.28
N GLU A 156 10.74 -11.96 -3.11
CA GLU A 156 10.66 -11.48 -4.49
C GLU A 156 10.15 -10.02 -4.58
N ASP A 157 9.61 -9.47 -3.48
CA ASP A 157 8.96 -8.16 -3.42
C ASP A 157 9.89 -7.05 -2.87
N ILE A 158 11.18 -7.37 -2.54
CA ILE A 158 12.13 -6.44 -1.90
C ILE A 158 13.44 -6.33 -2.69
#